data_b7f05e66fe38108b8e99af360d9f934e
#
_entry.id   b7f05e66fe38108b8e99af360d9f934e
#
_cell.length_a   1.000
_cell.length_b   1.000
_cell.length_c   1.000
_cell.angle_alpha   90.00
_cell.angle_beta   90.00
_cell.angle_gamma   90.00
#
_symmetry.space_group_name_H-M   'P 1'
#
loop_
_entity.id
_entity.type
_entity.pdbx_description
1 polymer ?
#
loop_
_entity_poly.entity_id
_entity_poly.type
_entity_poly.pdbx_seq_one_letter_code
_entity_poly.pdbx_strand_id
1 'polypeptide(L)'
;MLNQELLNNVRTYTDTISRAVTLVVAAGNHSKRAELVSFLQQISDLSDKIQFEERETTALRSPLSFRLEIDGDDSGVQFSGIPSGHEFNSFILALLYAGGRELKLDPAVQSLIRAVKTPIHFEVFVSLSCHNCPDIVQALHQFALLNPNISAEMIDGGLFPQLVEERELQGVPAVFANGAPFANGKTEISQLLDKLQHIAPEAKVATHESDTALQDVVVIGGGPAGASAAIYSARKGLSVTLLAERLGGQVKDTQGIENLISVSHTTGAQLSGNLVEHMNRYPVSIRENIRVESISGDQVRTITLNTGEQIQTRSIIVATGAQWRKLGIPGEEENIGAGVAYCPHCDGPFFAGKDVVVVGGGNSGIEAALDLAGIVKSVTVVEFMPTLKADKVLVDQAKQRTNISIIANAACQEIIADGGKVVALEYLDRVSNARKRLNTDGVFVQIGLSPNSEFVRDMVECTAHGEIIVDNKCRTTQANVFAAGDVTTVPYKQIVIAMGEGAKAALSAFEYLLAHPAHRTESEKQAA
;
A
#
# COMPACT_ATOMS: atom_id res chain seq x y z
N MET A 1 26.92 10.78 -10.81
CA MET A 1 26.62 12.22 -10.73
C MET A 1 25.17 12.43 -11.13
N LEU A 2 24.46 13.27 -10.35
CA LEU A 2 23.08 13.66 -10.66
C LEU A 2 23.08 14.52 -11.94
N ASN A 3 22.06 14.36 -12.79
CA ASN A 3 21.95 15.22 -13.96
C ASN A 3 21.41 16.62 -13.58
N GLN A 4 21.70 17.62 -14.41
CA GLN A 4 21.34 19.03 -14.13
C GLN A 4 19.83 19.26 -14.01
N GLU A 5 19.03 18.52 -14.76
CA GLU A 5 17.55 18.61 -14.71
C GLU A 5 17.04 18.14 -13.33
N LEU A 6 17.55 17.01 -12.83
CA LEU A 6 17.19 16.50 -11.51
C LEU A 6 17.61 17.45 -10.40
N LEU A 7 18.83 18.02 -10.49
CA LEU A 7 19.30 19.03 -9.52
C LEU A 7 18.41 20.28 -9.52
N ASN A 8 17.98 20.76 -10.69
CA ASN A 8 17.07 21.89 -10.79
C ASN A 8 15.69 21.59 -10.15
N ASN A 9 15.17 20.39 -10.37
CA ASN A 9 13.92 19.96 -9.76
C ASN A 9 14.06 19.90 -8.22
N VAL A 10 15.14 19.30 -7.71
CA VAL A 10 15.40 19.23 -6.26
C VAL A 10 15.55 20.63 -5.67
N ARG A 11 16.23 21.56 -6.34
CA ARG A 11 16.39 22.94 -5.88
C ARG A 11 15.05 23.62 -5.60
N THR A 12 14.06 23.43 -6.47
CA THR A 12 12.70 23.99 -6.27
C THR A 12 12.06 23.53 -4.96
N TYR A 13 12.35 22.31 -4.53
CA TYR A 13 11.86 21.79 -3.24
C TYR A 13 12.72 22.26 -2.07
N THR A 14 14.06 22.31 -2.22
CA THR A 14 14.98 22.72 -1.16
C THR A 14 14.88 24.21 -0.83
N ASP A 15 14.40 25.05 -1.74
CA ASP A 15 14.08 26.47 -1.48
C ASP A 15 13.01 26.64 -0.40
N THR A 16 12.21 25.62 -0.11
CA THR A 16 11.18 25.64 0.94
C THR A 16 11.71 25.26 2.33
N ILE A 17 12.97 24.85 2.45
CA ILE A 17 13.59 24.45 3.72
C ILE A 17 13.70 25.67 4.65
N SER A 18 13.17 25.55 5.87
CA SER A 18 13.14 26.61 6.89
C SER A 18 14.17 26.41 8.01
N ARG A 19 14.61 25.18 8.26
CA ARG A 19 15.58 24.78 9.30
C ARG A 19 16.91 24.39 8.67
N ALA A 20 18.02 24.58 9.40
CA ALA A 20 19.32 24.10 8.96
C ALA A 20 19.42 22.57 9.08
N VAL A 21 19.87 21.92 8.01
CA VAL A 21 20.09 20.46 7.97
C VAL A 21 21.56 20.21 7.62
N THR A 22 22.26 19.45 8.46
CA THR A 22 23.65 19.04 8.22
C THR A 22 23.71 17.57 7.82
N LEU A 23 24.34 17.30 6.68
CA LEU A 23 24.65 15.95 6.20
C LEU A 23 25.99 15.53 6.79
N VAL A 24 25.97 14.77 7.89
CA VAL A 24 27.16 14.35 8.61
C VAL A 24 27.61 12.97 8.13
N VAL A 25 28.75 12.90 7.47
CA VAL A 25 29.33 11.66 6.93
C VAL A 25 30.44 11.14 7.85
N ALA A 26 30.46 9.83 8.08
CA ALA A 26 31.55 9.20 8.84
C ALA A 26 32.89 9.35 8.09
N ALA A 27 33.96 9.73 8.79
CA ALA A 27 35.31 9.72 8.25
C ALA A 27 35.80 8.28 8.01
N GLY A 28 36.79 8.11 7.15
CA GLY A 28 37.42 6.82 6.88
C GLY A 28 37.62 6.52 5.39
N ASN A 29 38.08 5.33 5.07
CA ASN A 29 38.38 4.90 3.70
C ASN A 29 37.43 3.83 3.21
N HIS A 30 36.86 4.04 2.03
CA HIS A 30 36.08 3.04 1.29
C HIS A 30 36.14 3.34 -0.22
N SER A 31 36.12 2.32 -1.07
CA SER A 31 36.22 2.48 -2.54
C SER A 31 35.14 3.37 -3.14
N LYS A 32 33.93 3.35 -2.57
CA LYS A 32 32.77 4.16 -3.00
C LYS A 32 32.61 5.50 -2.26
N ARG A 33 33.53 5.83 -1.33
CA ARG A 33 33.39 7.03 -0.50
C ARG A 33 33.40 8.33 -1.33
N ALA A 34 34.31 8.45 -2.30
CA ALA A 34 34.37 9.63 -3.15
C ALA A 34 33.06 9.90 -3.90
N GLU A 35 32.36 8.82 -4.29
CA GLU A 35 31.06 8.91 -4.94
C GLU A 35 29.98 9.43 -3.98
N LEU A 36 29.93 8.91 -2.73
CA LEU A 36 29.01 9.38 -1.69
C LEU A 36 29.27 10.86 -1.35
N VAL A 37 30.52 11.24 -1.09
CA VAL A 37 30.89 12.63 -0.76
C VAL A 37 30.48 13.58 -1.88
N SER A 38 30.82 13.24 -3.14
CA SER A 38 30.42 14.04 -4.30
C SER A 38 28.90 14.15 -4.45
N PHE A 39 28.16 13.08 -4.18
CA PHE A 39 26.69 13.08 -4.20
C PHE A 39 26.13 14.05 -3.15
N LEU A 40 26.59 13.96 -1.90
CA LEU A 40 26.09 14.79 -0.81
C LEU A 40 26.49 16.27 -0.95
N GLN A 41 27.69 16.56 -1.46
CA GLN A 41 28.13 17.93 -1.79
C GLN A 41 27.25 18.55 -2.87
N GLN A 42 26.90 17.83 -3.94
CA GLN A 42 25.98 18.33 -4.96
C GLN A 42 24.60 18.69 -4.38
N ILE A 43 24.15 17.97 -3.34
CA ILE A 43 22.88 18.28 -2.66
C ILE A 43 23.04 19.47 -1.71
N SER A 44 24.15 19.56 -0.96
CA SER A 44 24.39 20.71 -0.06
C SER A 44 24.52 22.03 -0.83
N ASP A 45 25.06 22.00 -2.04
CA ASP A 45 25.19 23.17 -2.92
C ASP A 45 23.84 23.72 -3.45
N LEU A 46 22.73 23.01 -3.19
CA LEU A 46 21.40 23.44 -3.65
C LEU A 46 20.78 24.52 -2.77
N SER A 47 21.18 24.62 -1.47
CA SER A 47 20.59 25.57 -0.52
C SER A 47 21.57 25.91 0.60
N ASP A 48 21.63 27.17 0.99
CA ASP A 48 22.44 27.64 2.15
C ASP A 48 22.01 27.03 3.48
N LYS A 49 20.82 26.40 3.52
CA LYS A 49 20.27 25.68 4.67
C LYS A 49 20.76 24.23 4.77
N ILE A 50 21.42 23.72 3.73
CA ILE A 50 21.93 22.34 3.71
C ILE A 50 23.44 22.42 3.83
N GLN A 51 23.96 21.86 4.90
CA GLN A 51 25.39 21.82 5.17
C GLN A 51 25.94 20.41 4.99
N PHE A 52 27.21 20.30 4.64
CA PHE A 52 27.91 19.02 4.53
C PHE A 52 29.10 19.03 5.50
N GLU A 53 29.25 17.97 6.29
CA GLU A 53 30.34 17.81 7.25
C GLU A 53 30.88 16.38 7.23
N GLU A 54 32.22 16.24 7.21
CA GLU A 54 32.90 14.97 7.47
C GLU A 54 33.31 14.92 8.92
N ARG A 55 32.96 13.88 9.65
CA ARG A 55 33.23 13.77 11.10
C ARG A 55 33.74 12.37 11.45
N GLU A 56 34.79 12.34 12.28
CA GLU A 56 35.19 11.10 12.94
C GLU A 56 34.15 10.72 13.98
N THR A 57 33.47 9.59 13.76
CA THR A 57 32.40 9.13 14.64
C THR A 57 32.27 7.62 14.60
N THR A 58 32.00 7.02 15.75
CA THR A 58 31.62 5.60 15.89
C THR A 58 30.11 5.40 15.88
N ALA A 59 29.32 6.47 15.82
CA ALA A 59 27.87 6.42 15.80
C ALA A 59 27.30 6.01 14.44
N LEU A 60 28.14 6.04 13.38
CA LEU A 60 27.77 5.60 12.04
C LEU A 60 28.49 4.30 11.69
N ARG A 61 27.79 3.41 10.98
CA ARG A 61 28.22 2.04 10.69
C ARG A 61 29.52 1.94 9.90
N SER A 62 29.73 2.84 8.96
CA SER A 62 30.88 2.76 8.05
C SER A 62 31.20 4.11 7.41
N PRO A 63 32.37 4.25 6.72
CA PRO A 63 32.67 5.42 5.91
C PRO A 63 31.69 5.70 4.76
N LEU A 64 30.78 4.78 4.46
CA LEU A 64 29.65 4.96 3.54
C LEU A 64 28.34 5.33 4.23
N SER A 65 28.39 5.66 5.51
CA SER A 65 27.20 6.02 6.27
C SER A 65 27.18 7.52 6.57
N PHE A 66 25.98 8.08 6.54
CA PHE A 66 25.74 9.46 6.94
C PHE A 66 24.41 9.59 7.68
N ARG A 67 24.26 10.65 8.42
CA ARG A 67 23.03 11.02 9.12
C ARG A 67 22.64 12.46 8.84
N LEU A 68 21.37 12.74 9.12
CA LEU A 68 20.85 14.10 9.11
C LEU A 68 20.89 14.67 10.54
N GLU A 69 21.46 15.84 10.70
CA GLU A 69 21.36 16.64 11.92
C GLU A 69 20.49 17.87 11.64
N ILE A 70 19.65 18.23 12.59
CA ILE A 70 18.71 19.35 12.49
C ILE A 70 19.12 20.39 13.53
N ASP A 71 19.52 21.59 13.09
CA ASP A 71 20.01 22.65 13.98
C ASP A 71 21.16 22.18 14.90
N GLY A 72 21.93 21.16 14.49
CA GLY A 72 23.05 20.56 15.22
C GLY A 72 22.73 19.32 16.04
N ASP A 73 21.45 18.94 16.17
CA ASP A 73 21.02 17.74 16.90
C ASP A 73 20.78 16.55 15.95
N ASP A 74 21.10 15.33 16.41
CA ASP A 74 20.83 14.10 15.67
C ASP A 74 19.33 13.92 15.44
N SER A 75 18.91 13.79 14.20
CA SER A 75 17.51 13.58 13.83
C SER A 75 17.03 12.14 13.97
N GLY A 76 17.92 11.19 14.22
CA GLY A 76 17.66 9.76 14.17
C GLY A 76 17.58 9.17 12.75
N VAL A 77 17.69 9.98 11.70
CA VAL A 77 17.64 9.54 10.30
C VAL A 77 19.04 9.25 9.78
N GLN A 78 19.26 8.01 9.34
CA GLN A 78 20.57 7.53 8.88
C GLN A 78 20.45 6.79 7.56
N PHE A 79 21.54 6.84 6.78
CA PHE A 79 21.70 6.12 5.53
C PHE A 79 23.06 5.44 5.50
N SER A 80 23.08 4.17 5.15
CA SER A 80 24.29 3.39 4.86
C SER A 80 24.27 2.94 3.41
N GLY A 81 24.97 3.69 2.57
CA GLY A 81 24.99 3.58 1.12
C GLY A 81 24.77 4.92 0.43
N ILE A 82 24.66 4.87 -0.90
CA ILE A 82 24.38 6.03 -1.74
C ILE A 82 22.91 5.97 -2.14
N PRO A 83 22.00 6.81 -1.57
CA PRO A 83 20.59 6.74 -1.87
C PRO A 83 20.30 7.21 -3.30
N SER A 84 20.35 6.26 -4.23
CA SER A 84 20.07 6.44 -5.66
C SER A 84 18.92 5.51 -6.10
N GLY A 85 18.60 5.46 -7.39
CA GLY A 85 17.49 4.65 -7.87
C GLY A 85 16.18 5.04 -7.17
N HIS A 86 15.45 4.06 -6.67
CA HIS A 86 14.18 4.30 -5.99
C HIS A 86 14.34 5.00 -4.62
N GLU A 87 15.49 4.85 -3.94
CA GLU A 87 15.75 5.47 -2.64
C GLU A 87 16.19 6.94 -2.72
N PHE A 88 16.43 7.48 -3.91
CA PHE A 88 16.69 8.91 -4.08
C PHE A 88 15.53 9.76 -3.54
N ASN A 89 14.28 9.36 -3.83
CA ASN A 89 13.11 10.07 -3.31
C ASN A 89 13.00 9.96 -1.79
N SER A 90 13.37 8.83 -1.19
CA SER A 90 13.36 8.65 0.27
C SER A 90 14.34 9.61 0.95
N PHE A 91 15.53 9.79 0.37
CA PHE A 91 16.52 10.75 0.86
C PHE A 91 16.02 12.20 0.73
N ILE A 92 15.50 12.59 -0.42
CA ILE A 92 15.00 13.96 -0.63
C ILE A 92 13.83 14.27 0.31
N LEU A 93 12.89 13.34 0.51
CA LEU A 93 11.79 13.53 1.45
C LEU A 93 12.28 13.63 2.89
N ALA A 94 13.23 12.79 3.32
CA ALA A 94 13.83 12.89 4.65
C ALA A 94 14.50 14.27 4.87
N LEU A 95 15.23 14.76 3.87
CA LEU A 95 15.86 16.08 3.90
C LEU A 95 14.82 17.22 4.02
N LEU A 96 13.73 17.15 3.26
CA LEU A 96 12.67 18.15 3.29
C LEU A 96 11.94 18.17 4.62
N TYR A 97 11.64 17.00 5.19
CA TYR A 97 10.99 16.88 6.49
C TYR A 97 11.91 17.35 7.62
N ALA A 98 13.20 16.97 7.60
CA ALA A 98 14.21 17.51 8.50
C ALA A 98 14.32 19.05 8.37
N GLY A 99 14.21 19.56 7.15
CA GLY A 99 14.23 20.99 6.83
C GLY A 99 12.96 21.76 7.23
N GLY A 100 11.98 21.13 7.88
CA GLY A 100 10.80 21.79 8.44
C GLY A 100 9.51 21.66 7.62
N ARG A 101 9.52 20.86 6.55
CA ARG A 101 8.26 20.51 5.85
C ARG A 101 7.38 19.68 6.77
N GLU A 102 6.06 19.90 6.73
CA GLU A 102 5.09 19.13 7.49
C GLU A 102 5.11 17.65 7.09
N LEU A 103 5.12 16.77 8.11
CA LEU A 103 5.08 15.32 7.92
C LEU A 103 3.71 14.88 7.42
N LYS A 104 3.68 13.97 6.46
CA LYS A 104 2.44 13.44 5.88
C LYS A 104 1.94 12.22 6.66
N LEU A 105 1.78 12.38 7.97
CA LEU A 105 1.19 11.36 8.84
C LEU A 105 -0.02 11.94 9.55
N ASP A 106 -1.05 11.12 9.72
CA ASP A 106 -2.23 11.51 10.49
C ASP A 106 -1.85 12.00 11.89
N PRO A 107 -2.49 13.05 12.44
CA PRO A 107 -2.18 13.57 13.78
C PRO A 107 -2.25 12.52 14.90
N ALA A 108 -3.20 11.57 14.84
CA ALA A 108 -3.30 10.49 15.81
C ALA A 108 -2.11 9.52 15.71
N VAL A 109 -1.67 9.22 14.47
CA VAL A 109 -0.45 8.43 14.21
C VAL A 109 0.78 9.15 14.76
N GLN A 110 0.91 10.46 14.51
CA GLN A 110 2.01 11.25 15.07
C GLN A 110 2.02 11.22 16.60
N SER A 111 0.84 11.34 17.23
CA SER A 111 0.70 11.28 18.69
C SER A 111 1.12 9.92 19.26
N LEU A 112 0.73 8.83 18.59
CA LEU A 112 1.14 7.47 18.95
C LEU A 112 2.67 7.31 18.87
N ILE A 113 3.29 7.76 17.79
CA ILE A 113 4.75 7.67 17.61
C ILE A 113 5.47 8.50 18.68
N ARG A 114 5.00 9.73 18.98
CA ARG A 114 5.58 10.58 20.03
C ARG A 114 5.46 9.98 21.44
N ALA A 115 4.49 9.09 21.67
CA ALA A 115 4.29 8.43 22.96
C ALA A 115 5.30 7.30 23.24
N VAL A 116 6.04 6.83 22.26
CA VAL A 116 7.08 5.81 22.41
C VAL A 116 8.19 6.31 23.34
N LYS A 117 8.45 5.58 24.42
CA LYS A 117 9.52 5.89 25.41
C LYS A 117 10.71 4.94 25.30
N THR A 118 10.45 3.75 24.79
CA THR A 118 11.47 2.72 24.59
C THR A 118 12.40 3.13 23.45
N PRO A 119 13.74 3.14 23.62
CA PRO A 119 14.66 3.38 22.53
C PRO A 119 14.58 2.28 21.47
N ILE A 120 14.35 2.67 20.24
CA ILE A 120 14.22 1.75 19.09
C ILE A 120 15.12 2.22 17.96
N HIS A 121 15.96 1.31 17.48
CA HIS A 121 16.77 1.50 16.27
C HIS A 121 16.25 0.56 15.19
N PHE A 122 15.77 1.12 14.07
CA PHE A 122 15.36 0.37 12.90
C PHE A 122 16.49 0.27 11.88
N GLU A 123 16.82 -0.96 11.47
CA GLU A 123 17.66 -1.25 10.31
C GLU A 123 16.74 -1.65 9.15
N VAL A 124 16.77 -0.89 8.06
CA VAL A 124 15.94 -1.12 6.87
C VAL A 124 16.83 -1.52 5.71
N PHE A 125 16.89 -2.82 5.43
CA PHE A 125 17.65 -3.35 4.29
C PHE A 125 16.87 -3.17 3.00
N VAL A 126 17.53 -2.57 2.01
CA VAL A 126 16.94 -2.24 0.72
C VAL A 126 17.81 -2.69 -0.44
N SER A 127 17.21 -2.72 -1.63
CA SER A 127 17.90 -2.70 -2.91
C SER A 127 17.48 -1.45 -3.68
N LEU A 128 18.41 -0.76 -4.30
CA LEU A 128 18.14 0.47 -5.04
C LEU A 128 17.18 0.30 -6.23
N SER A 129 16.97 -0.95 -6.67
CA SER A 129 16.00 -1.33 -7.71
C SER A 129 14.64 -1.83 -7.14
N CYS A 130 14.49 -1.89 -5.83
CA CYS A 130 13.27 -2.36 -5.17
C CYS A 130 12.18 -1.28 -5.18
N HIS A 131 11.03 -1.56 -5.77
CA HIS A 131 9.90 -0.61 -5.84
C HIS A 131 9.13 -0.46 -4.52
N ASN A 132 9.18 -1.47 -3.64
CA ASN A 132 8.45 -1.48 -2.36
C ASN A 132 9.28 -0.95 -1.18
N CYS A 133 10.60 -0.81 -1.35
CA CYS A 133 11.50 -0.39 -0.29
C CYS A 133 11.28 1.08 0.15
N PRO A 134 11.06 2.05 -0.76
CA PRO A 134 10.92 3.46 -0.40
C PRO A 134 9.77 3.76 0.57
N ASP A 135 8.64 3.07 0.47
CA ASP A 135 7.48 3.32 1.33
C ASP A 135 7.82 3.04 2.81
N ILE A 136 8.57 1.97 3.09
CA ILE A 136 8.99 1.59 4.45
C ILE A 136 10.10 2.52 4.96
N VAL A 137 11.10 2.82 4.13
CA VAL A 137 12.19 3.74 4.49
C VAL A 137 11.61 5.11 4.87
N GLN A 138 10.73 5.66 4.04
CA GLN A 138 10.08 6.95 4.29
C GLN A 138 9.21 6.94 5.54
N ALA A 139 8.48 5.85 5.81
CA ALA A 139 7.68 5.71 7.02
C ALA A 139 8.55 5.74 8.28
N LEU A 140 9.58 4.91 8.33
CA LEU A 140 10.44 4.79 9.52
C LEU A 140 11.34 6.02 9.73
N HIS A 141 11.76 6.70 8.67
CA HIS A 141 12.40 8.01 8.78
C HIS A 141 11.47 9.08 9.36
N GLN A 142 10.19 9.09 9.00
CA GLN A 142 9.22 9.99 9.64
C GLN A 142 9.03 9.64 11.13
N PHE A 143 9.09 8.36 11.51
CA PHE A 143 9.02 7.96 12.93
C PHE A 143 10.21 8.50 13.71
N ALA A 144 11.41 8.40 13.16
CA ALA A 144 12.63 8.95 13.75
C ALA A 144 12.54 10.47 13.92
N LEU A 145 12.08 11.19 12.90
CA LEU A 145 11.90 12.66 12.97
C LEU A 145 10.85 13.11 14.01
N LEU A 146 9.90 12.24 14.36
CA LEU A 146 8.84 12.54 15.34
C LEU A 146 9.26 12.28 16.79
N ASN A 147 10.20 11.36 17.01
CA ASN A 147 10.51 10.90 18.36
C ASN A 147 12.02 10.62 18.53
N PRO A 148 12.70 11.33 19.44
CA PRO A 148 14.14 11.17 19.66
C PRO A 148 14.54 9.79 20.21
N ASN A 149 13.60 8.99 20.72
CA ASN A 149 13.86 7.60 21.10
C ASN A 149 13.85 6.64 19.92
N ILE A 150 13.51 7.11 18.71
CA ILE A 150 13.47 6.29 17.50
C ILE A 150 14.57 6.75 16.55
N SER A 151 15.34 5.80 16.03
CA SER A 151 16.25 6.02 14.92
C SER A 151 15.99 5.01 13.81
N ALA A 152 16.25 5.39 12.56
CA ALA A 152 16.05 4.52 11.41
C ALA A 152 17.19 4.68 10.41
N GLU A 153 17.83 3.57 10.06
CA GLU A 153 18.95 3.49 9.13
C GLU A 153 18.51 2.73 7.87
N MET A 154 18.54 3.40 6.70
CA MET A 154 18.46 2.73 5.41
C MET A 154 19.80 2.07 5.09
N ILE A 155 19.82 0.79 4.76
CA ILE A 155 21.03 0.01 4.45
C ILE A 155 20.91 -0.56 3.04
N ASP A 156 21.79 -0.11 2.12
CA ASP A 156 21.90 -0.72 0.79
C ASP A 156 22.57 -2.08 0.88
N GLY A 157 21.77 -3.16 0.77
CA GLY A 157 22.27 -4.54 0.84
C GLY A 157 23.34 -4.88 -0.20
N GLY A 158 23.34 -4.17 -1.33
CA GLY A 158 24.39 -4.33 -2.36
C GLY A 158 25.77 -3.83 -1.94
N LEU A 159 25.84 -2.87 -1.02
CA LEU A 159 27.09 -2.34 -0.46
C LEU A 159 27.49 -3.00 0.87
N PHE A 160 26.57 -3.69 1.52
CA PHE A 160 26.77 -4.35 2.81
C PHE A 160 26.43 -5.86 2.76
N PRO A 161 27.04 -6.64 1.84
CA PRO A 161 26.68 -8.07 1.65
C PRO A 161 26.93 -8.93 2.89
N GLN A 162 27.92 -8.58 3.73
CA GLN A 162 28.18 -9.29 4.98
C GLN A 162 27.01 -9.17 5.95
N LEU A 163 26.36 -8.00 6.07
CA LEU A 163 25.19 -7.82 6.89
C LEU A 163 23.97 -8.58 6.35
N VAL A 164 23.84 -8.65 5.02
CA VAL A 164 22.80 -9.45 4.36
C VAL A 164 22.94 -10.92 4.73
N GLU A 165 24.17 -11.44 4.74
CA GLU A 165 24.48 -12.83 5.12
C GLU A 165 24.27 -13.04 6.63
N GLU A 166 24.77 -12.15 7.49
CA GLU A 166 24.60 -12.21 8.95
C GLU A 166 23.14 -12.17 9.40
N ARG A 167 22.28 -11.44 8.67
CA ARG A 167 20.84 -11.36 8.91
C ARG A 167 20.03 -12.44 8.19
N GLU A 168 20.68 -13.33 7.44
CA GLU A 168 20.04 -14.39 6.64
C GLU A 168 18.91 -13.86 5.72
N LEU A 169 19.13 -12.69 5.09
CA LEU A 169 18.11 -12.03 4.29
C LEU A 169 17.84 -12.79 3.00
N GLN A 170 16.56 -13.07 2.74
CA GLN A 170 16.11 -13.72 1.51
C GLN A 170 15.37 -12.77 0.56
N GLY A 171 15.14 -11.52 0.99
CA GLY A 171 14.42 -10.51 0.21
C GLY A 171 14.44 -9.14 0.88
N VAL A 172 14.03 -8.12 0.14
CA VAL A 172 13.93 -6.73 0.58
C VAL A 172 12.56 -6.13 0.18
N PRO A 173 12.03 -5.16 0.95
CA PRO A 173 12.59 -4.60 2.17
C PRO A 173 12.57 -5.60 3.35
N ALA A 174 13.61 -5.59 4.17
CA ALA A 174 13.64 -6.31 5.44
C ALA A 174 13.98 -5.34 6.57
N VAL A 175 13.18 -5.35 7.63
CA VAL A 175 13.30 -4.42 8.76
C VAL A 175 13.60 -5.18 10.03
N PHE A 176 14.59 -4.70 10.76
CA PHE A 176 14.93 -5.15 12.11
C PHE A 176 14.73 -4.00 13.09
N ALA A 177 14.21 -4.30 14.27
CA ALA A 177 14.11 -3.38 15.39
C ALA A 177 15.03 -3.85 16.51
N ASN A 178 16.02 -3.05 16.90
CA ASN A 178 17.04 -3.41 17.88
C ASN A 178 17.68 -4.79 17.58
N GLY A 179 17.92 -5.10 16.32
CA GLY A 179 18.52 -6.34 15.86
C GLY A 179 17.57 -7.54 15.74
N ALA A 180 16.31 -7.44 16.18
CA ALA A 180 15.31 -8.48 16.01
C ALA A 180 14.46 -8.27 14.75
N PRO A 181 14.03 -9.33 14.03
CA PRO A 181 13.14 -9.17 12.86
C PRO A 181 11.85 -8.43 13.23
N PHE A 182 11.50 -7.40 12.44
CA PHE A 182 10.33 -6.56 12.71
C PHE A 182 9.31 -6.60 11.58
N ALA A 183 9.72 -6.36 10.33
CA ALA A 183 8.85 -6.43 9.17
C ALA A 183 9.61 -6.97 7.96
N ASN A 184 8.92 -7.57 7.00
CA ASN A 184 9.50 -8.11 5.78
C ASN A 184 8.53 -7.94 4.61
N GLY A 185 9.06 -7.63 3.43
CA GLY A 185 8.26 -7.36 2.24
C GLY A 185 7.43 -6.07 2.34
N LYS A 186 6.53 -5.86 1.40
CA LYS A 186 5.64 -4.69 1.39
C LYS A 186 4.79 -4.64 2.65
N THR A 187 4.93 -3.57 3.43
CA THR A 187 4.23 -3.39 4.71
C THR A 187 3.68 -1.95 4.77
N GLU A 188 2.39 -1.81 5.01
CA GLU A 188 1.74 -0.50 5.15
C GLU A 188 2.05 0.13 6.53
N ILE A 189 1.94 1.46 6.62
CA ILE A 189 2.23 2.20 7.87
C ILE A 189 1.34 1.71 9.02
N SER A 190 0.06 1.41 8.77
CA SER A 190 -0.86 0.86 9.77
C SER A 190 -0.33 -0.45 10.39
N GLN A 191 0.26 -1.32 9.57
CA GLN A 191 0.86 -2.58 10.03
C GLN A 191 2.18 -2.35 10.79
N LEU A 192 2.98 -1.36 10.37
CA LEU A 192 4.18 -0.96 11.12
C LEU A 192 3.81 -0.42 12.50
N LEU A 193 2.70 0.34 12.61
CA LEU A 193 2.18 0.84 13.88
C LEU A 193 1.71 -0.28 14.80
N ASP A 194 1.00 -1.28 14.28
CA ASP A 194 0.61 -2.45 15.07
C ASP A 194 1.82 -3.18 15.67
N LYS A 195 2.84 -3.41 14.82
CA LYS A 195 4.09 -4.02 15.27
C LYS A 195 4.85 -3.13 16.26
N LEU A 196 4.84 -1.82 16.06
CA LEU A 196 5.43 -0.85 17.00
C LEU A 196 4.75 -0.93 18.38
N GLN A 197 3.42 -1.00 18.42
CA GLN A 197 2.67 -1.15 19.68
C GLN A 197 2.95 -2.48 20.40
N HIS A 198 3.40 -3.52 19.70
CA HIS A 198 3.83 -4.78 20.33
C HIS A 198 5.19 -4.65 21.03
N ILE A 199 6.14 -3.90 20.44
CA ILE A 199 7.48 -3.72 21.02
C ILE A 199 7.57 -2.50 21.95
N ALA A 200 6.63 -1.56 21.85
CA ALA A 200 6.49 -0.37 22.68
C ALA A 200 5.03 -0.23 23.17
N PRO A 201 4.56 -1.07 24.12
CA PRO A 201 3.16 -1.06 24.57
C PRO A 201 2.68 0.26 25.15
N GLU A 202 3.59 1.10 25.63
CA GLU A 202 3.31 2.45 26.12
C GLU A 202 2.81 3.41 25.02
N ALA A 203 3.05 3.07 23.75
CA ALA A 203 2.52 3.81 22.61
C ALA A 203 1.01 3.61 22.39
N LYS A 204 0.39 2.64 23.08
CA LYS A 204 -1.07 2.51 23.08
C LYS A 204 -1.68 3.73 23.74
N VAL A 205 -2.24 4.61 22.91
CA VAL A 205 -3.04 5.72 23.41
C VAL A 205 -4.32 5.16 24.02
N ALA A 206 -4.66 5.63 25.24
CA ALA A 206 -5.97 5.33 25.81
C ALA A 206 -7.07 5.77 24.84
N THR A 207 -8.17 5.02 24.76
CA THR A 207 -9.33 5.39 23.93
C THR A 207 -9.75 6.82 24.25
N HIS A 208 -9.61 7.70 23.27
CA HIS A 208 -10.05 9.09 23.36
C HIS A 208 -11.21 9.29 22.41
N GLU A 209 -12.30 9.86 22.91
CA GLU A 209 -13.28 10.43 22.00
C GLU A 209 -12.58 11.53 21.19
N SER A 210 -12.72 11.46 19.89
CA SER A 210 -12.27 12.52 19.01
C SER A 210 -13.06 13.80 19.33
N ASP A 211 -12.37 14.94 19.40
CA ASP A 211 -13.02 16.26 19.45
C ASP A 211 -13.80 16.58 18.15
N THR A 212 -13.84 15.64 17.20
CA THR A 212 -14.59 15.80 15.95
C THR A 212 -16.08 15.72 16.21
N ALA A 213 -16.81 16.72 15.71
CA ALA A 213 -18.28 16.73 15.72
C ALA A 213 -18.84 15.46 15.05
N LEU A 214 -20.04 15.04 15.46
CA LEU A 214 -20.78 13.93 14.85
C LEU A 214 -20.80 14.07 13.32
N GLN A 215 -20.26 13.09 12.61
CA GLN A 215 -20.23 13.08 11.16
C GLN A 215 -21.56 12.57 10.57
N ASP A 216 -21.97 13.10 9.42
CA ASP A 216 -23.09 12.53 8.69
C ASP A 216 -22.70 11.20 8.05
N VAL A 217 -21.50 11.15 7.44
CA VAL A 217 -20.98 9.96 6.76
C VAL A 217 -19.50 9.78 7.06
N VAL A 218 -19.13 8.55 7.47
CA VAL A 218 -17.74 8.11 7.43
C VAL A 218 -17.58 7.09 6.31
N VAL A 219 -16.65 7.36 5.41
CA VAL A 219 -16.25 6.45 4.33
C VAL A 219 -14.99 5.71 4.76
N ILE A 220 -15.02 4.38 4.75
CA ILE A 220 -13.90 3.52 5.13
C ILE A 220 -13.30 2.91 3.86
N GLY A 221 -12.12 3.36 3.48
CA GLY A 221 -11.38 2.94 2.29
C GLY A 221 -11.10 4.09 1.34
N GLY A 222 -9.83 4.24 0.90
CA GLY A 222 -9.34 5.34 0.07
C GLY A 222 -9.21 5.00 -1.42
N GLY A 223 -9.75 3.86 -1.87
CA GLY A 223 -9.74 3.44 -3.26
C GLY A 223 -10.79 4.16 -4.12
N PRO A 224 -10.95 3.78 -5.40
CA PRO A 224 -11.89 4.43 -6.34
C PRO A 224 -13.33 4.50 -5.83
N ALA A 225 -13.83 3.44 -5.16
CA ALA A 225 -15.17 3.41 -4.56
C ALA A 225 -15.30 4.44 -3.43
N GLY A 226 -14.32 4.47 -2.51
CA GLY A 226 -14.33 5.40 -1.37
C GLY A 226 -14.17 6.85 -1.79
N ALA A 227 -13.27 7.14 -2.72
CA ALA A 227 -13.11 8.49 -3.27
C ALA A 227 -14.41 8.99 -3.92
N SER A 228 -15.07 8.14 -4.72
CA SER A 228 -16.36 8.46 -5.33
C SER A 228 -17.44 8.68 -4.27
N ALA A 229 -17.51 7.80 -3.26
CA ALA A 229 -18.47 7.93 -2.16
C ALA A 229 -18.28 9.23 -1.37
N ALA A 230 -17.04 9.59 -1.04
CA ALA A 230 -16.72 10.82 -0.32
C ALA A 230 -17.12 12.07 -1.12
N ILE A 231 -16.76 12.12 -2.42
CA ILE A 231 -17.09 13.24 -3.30
C ILE A 231 -18.62 13.41 -3.41
N TYR A 232 -19.35 12.33 -3.67
CA TYR A 232 -20.80 12.41 -3.85
C TYR A 232 -21.52 12.78 -2.54
N SER A 233 -21.04 12.29 -1.39
CA SER A 233 -21.56 12.67 -0.09
C SER A 233 -21.33 14.16 0.21
N ALA A 234 -20.10 14.66 0.01
CA ALA A 234 -19.77 16.06 0.22
C ALA A 234 -20.53 17.00 -0.73
N ARG A 235 -20.76 16.60 -1.99
CA ARG A 235 -21.60 17.35 -2.94
C ARG A 235 -23.07 17.46 -2.53
N LYS A 236 -23.53 16.62 -1.61
CA LYS A 236 -24.87 16.71 -0.99
C LYS A 236 -24.89 17.59 0.26
N GLY A 237 -23.75 18.20 0.61
CA GLY A 237 -23.63 19.07 1.80
C GLY A 237 -23.52 18.30 3.11
N LEU A 238 -23.19 16.99 3.05
CA LEU A 238 -22.97 16.18 4.25
C LEU A 238 -21.57 16.45 4.82
N SER A 239 -21.43 16.35 6.15
CA SER A 239 -20.12 16.27 6.79
C SER A 239 -19.52 14.89 6.57
N VAL A 240 -18.33 14.84 5.95
CA VAL A 240 -17.70 13.60 5.47
C VAL A 240 -16.29 13.44 6.00
N THR A 241 -16.01 12.30 6.63
CA THR A 241 -14.66 11.86 6.94
C THR A 241 -14.34 10.60 6.12
N LEU A 242 -13.21 10.58 5.42
CA LEU A 242 -12.69 9.41 4.75
C LEU A 242 -11.51 8.86 5.55
N LEU A 243 -11.59 7.58 5.93
CA LEU A 243 -10.56 6.84 6.65
C LEU A 243 -9.89 5.85 5.69
N ALA A 244 -8.59 5.88 5.55
CA ALA A 244 -7.87 5.01 4.65
C ALA A 244 -6.51 4.57 5.23
N GLU A 245 -6.14 3.32 5.03
CA GLU A 245 -4.77 2.88 5.25
C GLU A 245 -3.85 3.49 4.20
N ARG A 246 -4.34 3.54 2.94
CA ARG A 246 -3.63 4.11 1.80
C ARG A 246 -4.61 4.73 0.81
N LEU A 247 -4.32 5.97 0.39
CA LEU A 247 -5.09 6.62 -0.67
C LEU A 247 -4.77 6.00 -2.04
N GLY A 248 -5.82 5.84 -2.87
CA GLY A 248 -5.77 5.15 -4.14
C GLY A 248 -6.05 3.65 -4.03
N GLY A 249 -5.88 3.03 -2.85
CA GLY A 249 -6.08 1.59 -2.66
C GLY A 249 -5.14 0.75 -3.54
N GLN A 250 -5.56 -0.42 -3.97
CA GLN A 250 -4.77 -1.31 -4.84
C GLN A 250 -4.45 -0.71 -6.21
N VAL A 251 -5.30 0.21 -6.70
CA VAL A 251 -5.09 0.84 -8.01
C VAL A 251 -3.75 1.56 -8.08
N LYS A 252 -3.26 2.10 -6.96
CA LYS A 252 -1.97 2.80 -6.89
C LYS A 252 -0.79 1.96 -7.40
N ASP A 253 -0.87 0.64 -7.27
CA ASP A 253 0.19 -0.31 -7.67
C ASP A 253 0.12 -0.72 -9.15
N THR A 254 -0.94 -0.33 -9.87
CA THR A 254 -1.14 -0.69 -11.27
C THR A 254 -0.22 0.12 -12.18
N GLN A 255 0.58 -0.56 -13.00
CA GLN A 255 1.56 0.07 -13.90
C GLN A 255 0.89 0.87 -15.02
N GLY A 256 -0.10 0.29 -15.69
CA GLY A 256 -0.84 0.91 -16.78
C GLY A 256 -2.34 0.63 -16.66
N ILE A 257 -3.16 1.65 -16.91
CA ILE A 257 -4.62 1.58 -16.90
C ILE A 257 -5.13 2.13 -18.23
N GLU A 258 -5.78 1.27 -19.02
CA GLU A 258 -6.31 1.60 -20.34
C GLU A 258 -7.82 1.32 -20.45
N ASN A 259 -8.40 0.72 -19.39
CA ASN A 259 -9.81 0.31 -19.33
C ASN A 259 -10.72 1.25 -18.53
N LEU A 260 -10.21 2.43 -18.13
CA LEU A 260 -11.02 3.47 -17.50
C LEU A 260 -11.63 4.38 -18.57
N ILE A 261 -12.97 4.34 -18.68
CA ILE A 261 -13.69 5.12 -19.71
C ILE A 261 -13.38 6.61 -19.58
N SER A 262 -13.12 7.26 -20.69
CA SER A 262 -12.66 8.65 -20.89
C SER A 262 -11.18 8.91 -20.59
N VAL A 263 -10.44 7.92 -20.14
CA VAL A 263 -8.99 8.00 -19.87
C VAL A 263 -8.31 6.94 -20.74
N SER A 264 -7.71 7.35 -21.86
CA SER A 264 -7.11 6.43 -22.83
C SER A 264 -5.90 5.67 -22.29
N HIS A 265 -5.13 6.31 -21.40
CA HIS A 265 -3.98 5.73 -20.70
C HIS A 265 -3.67 6.55 -19.47
N THR A 266 -3.37 5.87 -18.36
CA THR A 266 -2.85 6.46 -17.12
C THR A 266 -2.11 5.39 -16.31
N THR A 267 -1.42 5.80 -15.24
CA THR A 267 -0.86 4.87 -14.25
C THR A 267 -1.71 4.89 -12.98
N GLY A 268 -1.61 3.84 -12.18
CA GLY A 268 -2.29 3.76 -10.89
C GLY A 268 -1.91 4.91 -9.95
N ALA A 269 -0.62 5.26 -9.92
CA ALA A 269 -0.12 6.39 -9.13
C ALA A 269 -0.75 7.72 -9.58
N GLN A 270 -0.84 7.96 -10.89
CA GLN A 270 -1.43 9.17 -11.45
C GLN A 270 -2.94 9.23 -11.19
N LEU A 271 -3.66 8.13 -11.41
CA LEU A 271 -5.09 8.05 -11.11
C LEU A 271 -5.36 8.30 -9.62
N SER A 272 -4.56 7.69 -8.74
CA SER A 272 -4.67 7.90 -7.29
C SER A 272 -4.45 9.38 -6.91
N GLY A 273 -3.44 10.03 -7.48
CA GLY A 273 -3.19 11.47 -7.31
C GLY A 273 -4.38 12.32 -7.76
N ASN A 274 -4.95 12.02 -8.92
CA ASN A 274 -6.13 12.73 -9.46
C ASN A 274 -7.38 12.55 -8.56
N LEU A 275 -7.58 11.35 -7.98
CA LEU A 275 -8.66 11.11 -7.03
C LEU A 275 -8.50 11.94 -5.75
N VAL A 276 -7.29 12.01 -5.21
CA VAL A 276 -6.97 12.83 -4.02
C VAL A 276 -7.17 14.32 -4.32
N GLU A 277 -6.66 14.80 -5.46
CA GLU A 277 -6.87 16.19 -5.88
C GLU A 277 -8.36 16.52 -6.01
N HIS A 278 -9.14 15.60 -6.59
CA HIS A 278 -10.59 15.80 -6.74
C HIS A 278 -11.31 15.82 -5.38
N MET A 279 -10.96 14.94 -4.45
CA MET A 279 -11.53 14.97 -3.08
C MET A 279 -11.19 16.26 -2.35
N ASN A 280 -9.97 16.78 -2.49
CA ASN A 280 -9.52 18.02 -1.85
C ASN A 280 -10.25 19.28 -2.35
N ARG A 281 -11.02 19.20 -3.43
CA ARG A 281 -11.89 20.30 -3.90
C ARG A 281 -13.21 20.41 -3.11
N TYR A 282 -13.47 19.47 -2.22
CA TYR A 282 -14.66 19.42 -1.37
C TYR A 282 -14.27 19.39 0.11
N PRO A 283 -15.16 19.76 1.02
CA PRO A 283 -14.91 19.70 2.46
C PRO A 283 -14.97 18.25 2.97
N VAL A 284 -14.04 17.42 2.52
CA VAL A 284 -13.85 16.03 2.97
C VAL A 284 -12.66 16.02 3.92
N SER A 285 -12.87 15.55 5.16
CA SER A 285 -11.77 15.28 6.08
C SER A 285 -11.12 13.96 5.68
N ILE A 286 -9.92 14.03 5.05
CA ILE A 286 -9.18 12.83 4.61
C ILE A 286 -8.17 12.46 5.68
N ARG A 287 -8.26 11.22 6.17
CA ARG A 287 -7.36 10.64 7.17
C ARG A 287 -6.70 9.41 6.58
N GLU A 288 -5.40 9.48 6.35
CA GLU A 288 -4.56 8.43 5.77
C GLU A 288 -3.69 7.77 6.84
N ASN A 289 -3.25 6.55 6.58
CA ASN A 289 -2.46 5.69 7.49
C ASN A 289 -3.25 5.23 8.73
N ILE A 290 -4.56 5.20 8.60
CA ILE A 290 -5.51 4.85 9.65
C ILE A 290 -6.25 3.57 9.26
N ARG A 291 -6.36 2.62 10.20
CA ARG A 291 -7.18 1.43 10.07
C ARG A 291 -8.32 1.43 11.08
N VAL A 292 -9.49 1.00 10.63
CA VAL A 292 -10.63 0.76 11.52
C VAL A 292 -10.48 -0.61 12.18
N GLU A 293 -10.52 -0.65 13.51
CA GLU A 293 -10.46 -1.89 14.29
C GLU A 293 -11.85 -2.46 14.56
N SER A 294 -12.79 -1.61 14.94
CA SER A 294 -14.15 -2.03 15.28
C SER A 294 -15.16 -0.93 15.08
N ILE A 295 -16.42 -1.34 14.97
CA ILE A 295 -17.57 -0.45 14.86
C ILE A 295 -18.61 -0.92 15.88
N SER A 296 -19.17 0.01 16.64
CA SER A 296 -20.21 -0.24 17.64
C SER A 296 -21.34 0.77 17.53
N GLY A 297 -22.36 0.62 18.38
CA GLY A 297 -23.56 1.49 18.37
C GLY A 297 -24.59 1.07 17.31
N ASP A 298 -25.72 1.77 17.25
CA ASP A 298 -26.82 1.45 16.34
C ASP A 298 -27.25 2.66 15.49
N GLN A 299 -27.95 3.65 16.05
CA GLN A 299 -28.37 4.85 15.32
C GLN A 299 -27.19 5.80 15.07
N VAL A 300 -26.31 5.95 16.05
CA VAL A 300 -25.01 6.59 15.93
C VAL A 300 -23.97 5.50 16.06
N ARG A 301 -23.12 5.40 15.07
CA ARG A 301 -22.00 4.45 15.03
C ARG A 301 -20.77 5.08 15.64
N THR A 302 -20.08 4.32 16.48
CA THR A 302 -18.76 4.66 17.00
C THR A 302 -17.73 3.79 16.33
N ILE A 303 -16.82 4.41 15.59
CA ILE A 303 -15.73 3.77 14.87
C ILE A 303 -14.47 3.89 15.70
N THR A 304 -13.87 2.78 16.12
CA THR A 304 -12.59 2.76 16.83
C THR A 304 -11.47 2.51 15.84
N LEU A 305 -10.45 3.37 15.88
CA LEU A 305 -9.27 3.33 15.04
C LEU A 305 -8.13 2.56 15.72
N ASN A 306 -7.18 2.06 14.93
CA ASN A 306 -5.96 1.41 15.44
C ASN A 306 -5.07 2.33 16.30
N THR A 307 -5.32 3.62 16.29
CA THR A 307 -4.70 4.60 17.20
C THR A 307 -5.40 4.70 18.55
N GLY A 308 -6.56 4.03 18.75
CA GLY A 308 -7.42 4.14 19.92
C GLY A 308 -8.41 5.30 19.87
N GLU A 309 -8.33 6.17 18.88
CA GLU A 309 -9.29 7.27 18.68
C GLU A 309 -10.65 6.73 18.25
N GLN A 310 -11.72 7.40 18.68
CA GLN A 310 -13.11 7.07 18.34
C GLN A 310 -13.78 8.21 17.59
N ILE A 311 -14.44 7.87 16.48
CA ILE A 311 -15.18 8.80 15.63
C ILE A 311 -16.65 8.40 15.64
N GLN A 312 -17.55 9.37 15.87
CA GLN A 312 -18.98 9.16 15.81
C GLN A 312 -19.55 9.57 14.46
N THR A 313 -20.46 8.73 13.92
CA THR A 313 -21.12 8.97 12.65
C THR A 313 -22.53 8.43 12.61
N ARG A 314 -23.37 9.08 11.79
CA ARG A 314 -24.76 8.66 11.54
C ARG A 314 -24.87 7.56 10.49
N SER A 315 -23.89 7.48 9.59
CA SER A 315 -23.88 6.53 8.48
C SER A 315 -22.47 6.13 8.10
N ILE A 316 -22.29 4.92 7.62
CA ILE A 316 -21.00 4.36 7.20
C ILE A 316 -21.11 3.86 5.76
N ILE A 317 -20.06 4.11 4.96
CA ILE A 317 -19.88 3.49 3.66
C ILE A 317 -18.57 2.68 3.68
N VAL A 318 -18.68 1.35 3.64
CA VAL A 318 -17.54 0.43 3.59
C VAL A 318 -17.08 0.30 2.14
N ALA A 319 -15.87 0.76 1.86
CA ALA A 319 -15.24 0.77 0.53
C ALA A 319 -13.78 0.28 0.58
N THR A 320 -13.52 -0.69 1.47
CA THR A 320 -12.20 -1.21 1.81
C THR A 320 -11.57 -2.10 0.74
N GLY A 321 -12.36 -2.47 -0.28
CA GLY A 321 -11.91 -3.31 -1.37
C GLY A 321 -11.62 -4.75 -0.97
N ALA A 322 -10.79 -5.42 -1.76
CA ALA A 322 -10.38 -6.80 -1.53
C ALA A 322 -8.90 -6.96 -1.88
N GLN A 323 -8.24 -7.94 -1.33
CA GLN A 323 -6.87 -8.31 -1.68
C GLN A 323 -6.86 -9.60 -2.48
N TRP A 324 -6.01 -9.68 -3.49
CA TRP A 324 -5.74 -10.93 -4.17
C TRP A 324 -5.06 -11.91 -3.21
N ARG A 325 -5.53 -13.14 -3.20
CA ARG A 325 -4.85 -14.21 -2.48
C ARG A 325 -3.54 -14.51 -3.18
N LYS A 326 -2.47 -14.56 -2.39
CA LYS A 326 -1.14 -14.89 -2.86
C LYS A 326 -0.89 -16.40 -2.74
N LEU A 327 -0.01 -16.92 -3.58
CA LEU A 327 0.48 -18.30 -3.46
C LEU A 327 1.39 -18.46 -2.24
N GLY A 328 2.09 -17.39 -1.86
CA GLY A 328 3.06 -17.37 -0.76
C GLY A 328 4.32 -18.18 -1.07
N ILE A 329 4.76 -18.18 -2.33
CA ILE A 329 5.93 -18.92 -2.80
C ILE A 329 7.06 -17.94 -3.20
N PRO A 330 8.33 -18.37 -3.15
CA PRO A 330 9.47 -17.58 -3.61
C PRO A 330 9.27 -17.07 -5.04
N GLY A 331 9.68 -15.83 -5.30
CA GLY A 331 9.58 -15.18 -6.60
C GLY A 331 8.21 -14.58 -6.92
N GLU A 332 7.17 -14.80 -6.10
CA GLU A 332 5.86 -14.21 -6.36
C GLU A 332 5.87 -12.70 -6.12
N GLU A 333 6.23 -12.27 -4.91
CA GLU A 333 6.17 -10.85 -4.52
C GLU A 333 7.18 -9.98 -5.28
N GLU A 334 8.38 -10.51 -5.49
CA GLU A 334 9.49 -9.81 -6.15
C GLU A 334 9.20 -9.51 -7.62
N ASN A 335 8.30 -10.29 -8.23
CA ASN A 335 7.99 -10.18 -9.66
C ASN A 335 6.58 -9.62 -9.94
N ILE A 336 5.88 -9.09 -8.95
CA ILE A 336 4.60 -8.41 -9.17
C ILE A 336 4.81 -7.20 -10.11
N GLY A 337 4.07 -7.17 -11.22
CA GLY A 337 4.24 -6.17 -12.28
C GLY A 337 5.44 -6.42 -13.21
N ALA A 338 6.28 -7.41 -12.91
CA ALA A 338 7.44 -7.81 -13.74
C ALA A 338 7.29 -9.24 -14.30
N GLY A 339 6.06 -9.72 -14.41
CA GLY A 339 5.71 -11.04 -14.92
C GLY A 339 4.72 -11.78 -14.03
N VAL A 340 4.54 -11.39 -12.77
CA VAL A 340 3.44 -11.86 -11.90
C VAL A 340 2.31 -10.85 -11.94
N ALA A 341 1.09 -11.32 -12.22
CA ALA A 341 -0.11 -10.50 -12.36
C ALA A 341 -1.31 -11.16 -11.66
N TYR A 342 -2.28 -10.33 -11.26
CA TYR A 342 -3.51 -10.78 -10.60
C TYR A 342 -4.78 -10.39 -11.37
N CYS A 343 -4.68 -9.48 -12.34
CA CYS A 343 -5.82 -9.01 -13.12
C CYS A 343 -5.64 -9.31 -14.60
N PRO A 344 -6.29 -10.34 -15.17
CA PRO A 344 -6.19 -10.65 -16.59
C PRO A 344 -6.63 -9.50 -17.50
N HIS A 345 -7.71 -8.82 -17.14
CA HIS A 345 -8.24 -7.68 -17.90
C HIS A 345 -7.33 -6.44 -17.88
N CYS A 346 -6.52 -6.31 -16.79
CA CYS A 346 -5.62 -5.17 -16.63
C CYS A 346 -4.28 -5.43 -17.34
N ASP A 347 -3.71 -6.61 -17.09
CA ASP A 347 -2.32 -6.93 -17.43
C ASP A 347 -2.21 -7.80 -18.70
N GLY A 348 -3.28 -8.50 -19.09
CA GLY A 348 -3.31 -9.39 -20.25
C GLY A 348 -2.73 -8.79 -21.54
N PRO A 349 -3.07 -7.55 -21.92
CA PRO A 349 -2.54 -6.90 -23.11
C PRO A 349 -1.01 -6.81 -23.16
N PHE A 350 -0.31 -6.70 -22.02
CA PHE A 350 1.15 -6.66 -21.94
C PHE A 350 1.82 -8.01 -22.25
N PHE A 351 1.03 -9.08 -22.28
CA PHE A 351 1.48 -10.44 -22.60
C PHE A 351 1.05 -10.89 -24.01
N ALA A 352 0.66 -9.97 -24.89
CA ALA A 352 0.29 -10.31 -26.26
C ALA A 352 1.40 -11.11 -26.97
N GLY A 353 1.03 -12.26 -27.54
CA GLY A 353 1.94 -13.16 -28.24
C GLY A 353 2.94 -13.94 -27.38
N LYS A 354 2.83 -13.90 -26.03
CA LYS A 354 3.68 -14.59 -25.07
C LYS A 354 3.03 -15.87 -24.55
N ASP A 355 3.83 -16.71 -23.90
CA ASP A 355 3.35 -17.91 -23.20
C ASP A 355 3.09 -17.56 -21.72
N VAL A 356 1.87 -17.80 -21.21
CA VAL A 356 1.50 -17.46 -19.84
C VAL A 356 0.95 -18.65 -19.07
N VAL A 357 1.09 -18.59 -17.75
CA VAL A 357 0.48 -19.53 -16.81
C VAL A 357 -0.64 -18.84 -16.04
N VAL A 358 -1.76 -19.53 -15.87
CA VAL A 358 -2.84 -19.15 -14.94
C VAL A 358 -2.84 -20.16 -13.80
N VAL A 359 -2.62 -19.68 -12.57
CA VAL A 359 -2.68 -20.52 -11.37
C VAL A 359 -4.06 -20.43 -10.75
N GLY A 360 -4.78 -21.56 -10.73
CA GLY A 360 -6.15 -21.70 -10.21
C GLY A 360 -7.12 -22.26 -11.22
N GLY A 361 -7.85 -23.30 -10.84
CA GLY A 361 -8.82 -24.03 -11.68
C GLY A 361 -10.28 -23.84 -11.24
N GLY A 362 -10.60 -22.76 -10.52
CA GLY A 362 -11.96 -22.30 -10.26
C GLY A 362 -12.51 -21.46 -11.40
N ASN A 363 -13.75 -20.93 -11.26
CA ASN A 363 -14.37 -20.09 -12.29
C ASN A 363 -13.45 -18.95 -12.72
N SER A 364 -12.94 -18.16 -11.78
CA SER A 364 -12.05 -17.02 -12.08
C SER A 364 -10.80 -17.42 -12.86
N GLY A 365 -10.18 -18.56 -12.54
CA GLY A 365 -8.98 -19.03 -13.25
C GLY A 365 -9.30 -19.49 -14.67
N ILE A 366 -10.42 -20.18 -14.88
CA ILE A 366 -10.81 -20.65 -16.22
C ILE A 366 -11.32 -19.48 -17.08
N GLU A 367 -12.08 -18.54 -16.51
CA GLU A 367 -12.46 -17.28 -17.19
C GLU A 367 -11.23 -16.47 -17.60
N ALA A 368 -10.27 -16.33 -16.70
CA ALA A 368 -8.99 -15.69 -16.99
C ALA A 368 -8.22 -16.37 -18.13
N ALA A 369 -8.20 -17.71 -18.13
CA ALA A 369 -7.52 -18.46 -19.19
C ALA A 369 -8.23 -18.30 -20.54
N LEU A 370 -9.57 -18.25 -20.56
CA LEU A 370 -10.35 -18.00 -21.78
C LEU A 370 -10.14 -16.58 -22.33
N ASP A 371 -10.10 -15.58 -21.46
CA ASP A 371 -9.86 -14.19 -21.80
C ASP A 371 -8.44 -14.01 -22.37
N LEU A 372 -7.43 -14.47 -21.64
CA LEU A 372 -6.03 -14.42 -22.07
C LEU A 372 -5.77 -15.18 -23.37
N ALA A 373 -6.44 -16.31 -23.59
CA ALA A 373 -6.27 -17.10 -24.81
C ALA A 373 -6.61 -16.34 -26.13
N GLY A 374 -7.39 -15.24 -26.02
CA GLY A 374 -7.65 -14.34 -27.14
C GLY A 374 -6.53 -13.35 -27.42
N ILE A 375 -5.56 -13.21 -26.54
CA ILE A 375 -4.53 -12.15 -26.56
C ILE A 375 -3.13 -12.76 -26.66
N VAL A 376 -2.86 -13.81 -25.86
CA VAL A 376 -1.54 -14.41 -25.71
C VAL A 376 -1.32 -15.58 -26.68
N LYS A 377 -0.09 -16.04 -26.81
CA LYS A 377 0.26 -17.18 -27.68
C LYS A 377 -0.27 -18.50 -27.12
N SER A 378 -0.04 -18.76 -25.82
CA SER A 378 -0.55 -19.95 -25.13
C SER A 378 -0.83 -19.67 -23.66
N VAL A 379 -1.79 -20.40 -23.09
CA VAL A 379 -2.15 -20.39 -21.68
C VAL A 379 -2.01 -21.79 -21.10
N THR A 380 -1.29 -21.92 -19.98
CA THR A 380 -1.28 -23.15 -19.20
C THR A 380 -1.96 -22.92 -17.86
N VAL A 381 -3.11 -23.54 -17.64
CA VAL A 381 -3.79 -23.53 -16.33
C VAL A 381 -3.13 -24.56 -15.42
N VAL A 382 -2.71 -24.10 -14.22
CA VAL A 382 -2.10 -24.94 -13.17
C VAL A 382 -3.07 -25.01 -11.99
N GLU A 383 -3.53 -26.24 -11.66
CA GLU A 383 -4.48 -26.46 -10.57
C GLU A 383 -3.90 -27.43 -9.52
N PHE A 384 -4.00 -27.04 -8.26
CA PHE A 384 -3.55 -27.83 -7.11
C PHE A 384 -4.35 -29.11 -6.92
N MET A 385 -5.67 -29.07 -7.15
CA MET A 385 -6.57 -30.21 -6.98
C MET A 385 -6.50 -31.16 -8.17
N PRO A 386 -6.95 -32.42 -8.01
CA PRO A 386 -6.99 -33.39 -9.10
C PRO A 386 -8.00 -33.04 -10.21
N THR A 387 -8.99 -32.18 -9.88
CA THR A 387 -10.04 -31.77 -10.82
C THR A 387 -10.27 -30.27 -10.70
N LEU A 388 -10.62 -29.64 -11.82
CA LEU A 388 -11.04 -28.24 -11.84
C LEU A 388 -12.36 -28.08 -11.07
N LYS A 389 -12.48 -26.97 -10.35
CA LYS A 389 -13.70 -26.59 -9.60
C LYS A 389 -14.60 -25.62 -10.37
N ALA A 390 -14.17 -25.19 -11.56
CA ALA A 390 -14.96 -24.32 -12.43
C ALA A 390 -16.20 -25.04 -12.96
N ASP A 391 -17.20 -24.24 -13.33
CA ASP A 391 -18.42 -24.71 -13.97
C ASP A 391 -18.11 -25.46 -15.25
N LYS A 392 -18.84 -26.54 -15.47
CA LYS A 392 -18.61 -27.44 -16.62
C LYS A 392 -18.59 -26.70 -17.96
N VAL A 393 -19.45 -25.70 -18.13
CA VAL A 393 -19.49 -24.89 -19.36
C VAL A 393 -18.17 -24.18 -19.64
N LEU A 394 -17.57 -23.58 -18.62
CA LEU A 394 -16.27 -22.89 -18.72
C LEU A 394 -15.15 -23.88 -19.02
N VAL A 395 -15.13 -25.02 -18.32
CA VAL A 395 -14.15 -26.08 -18.54
C VAL A 395 -14.23 -26.65 -19.95
N ASP A 396 -15.44 -26.88 -20.45
CA ASP A 396 -15.65 -27.42 -21.80
C ASP A 396 -15.22 -26.38 -22.87
N GLN A 397 -15.44 -25.09 -22.66
CA GLN A 397 -14.96 -24.02 -23.52
C GLN A 397 -13.42 -23.94 -23.52
N ALA A 398 -12.79 -24.01 -22.34
CA ALA A 398 -11.34 -23.99 -22.24
C ALA A 398 -10.68 -25.19 -22.96
N LYS A 399 -11.25 -26.38 -22.84
CA LYS A 399 -10.78 -27.60 -23.54
C LYS A 399 -10.92 -27.54 -25.07
N GLN A 400 -11.83 -26.72 -25.58
CA GLN A 400 -12.01 -26.51 -27.04
C GLN A 400 -10.97 -25.56 -27.62
N ARG A 401 -10.29 -24.77 -26.80
CA ARG A 401 -9.22 -23.86 -27.25
C ARG A 401 -7.92 -24.62 -27.47
N THR A 402 -7.34 -24.50 -28.65
CA THR A 402 -6.10 -25.18 -29.02
C THR A 402 -4.86 -24.64 -28.33
N ASN A 403 -4.95 -23.40 -27.83
CA ASN A 403 -3.87 -22.72 -27.12
C ASN A 403 -4.05 -22.68 -25.59
N ILE A 404 -5.00 -23.46 -25.03
CA ILE A 404 -5.13 -23.65 -23.58
C ILE A 404 -4.73 -25.08 -23.24
N SER A 405 -3.84 -25.25 -22.30
CA SER A 405 -3.47 -26.51 -21.67
C SER A 405 -3.79 -26.49 -20.17
N ILE A 406 -4.07 -27.67 -19.58
CA ILE A 406 -4.46 -27.79 -18.17
C ILE A 406 -3.56 -28.82 -17.49
N ILE A 407 -2.94 -28.43 -16.37
CA ILE A 407 -2.14 -29.27 -15.50
C ILE A 407 -2.81 -29.32 -14.13
N ALA A 408 -3.42 -30.44 -13.79
CA ALA A 408 -4.00 -30.68 -12.46
C ALA A 408 -3.00 -31.40 -11.54
N ASN A 409 -3.29 -31.49 -10.23
CA ASN A 409 -2.39 -32.06 -9.22
C ASN A 409 -1.03 -31.36 -9.15
N ALA A 410 -0.96 -30.06 -9.38
CA ALA A 410 0.28 -29.32 -9.44
C ALA A 410 0.34 -28.28 -8.30
N ALA A 411 1.28 -28.44 -7.37
CA ALA A 411 1.54 -27.50 -6.30
C ALA A 411 2.68 -26.56 -6.72
N CYS A 412 2.35 -25.31 -7.00
CA CYS A 412 3.36 -24.27 -7.31
C CYS A 412 4.38 -24.16 -6.16
N GLN A 413 5.65 -24.04 -6.50
CA GLN A 413 6.76 -24.03 -5.54
C GLN A 413 7.58 -22.76 -5.62
N GLU A 414 7.84 -22.25 -6.82
CA GLU A 414 8.71 -21.10 -7.04
C GLU A 414 8.42 -20.44 -8.40
N ILE A 415 8.46 -19.13 -8.46
CA ILE A 415 8.43 -18.34 -9.70
C ILE A 415 9.85 -17.87 -9.99
N ILE A 416 10.40 -18.32 -11.12
CA ILE A 416 11.79 -18.03 -11.51
C ILE A 416 11.81 -16.82 -12.43
N ALA A 417 12.64 -15.85 -12.08
CA ALA A 417 12.92 -14.68 -12.92
C ALA A 417 14.38 -14.65 -13.36
N ASP A 418 14.65 -14.09 -14.53
CA ASP A 418 15.97 -13.80 -15.07
C ASP A 418 15.95 -12.42 -15.72
N GLY A 419 16.97 -11.60 -15.42
CA GLY A 419 17.05 -10.23 -15.92
C GLY A 419 15.85 -9.34 -15.54
N GLY A 420 15.20 -9.60 -14.40
CA GLY A 420 14.02 -8.84 -13.92
C GLY A 420 12.71 -9.20 -14.63
N LYS A 421 12.64 -10.38 -15.27
CA LYS A 421 11.42 -10.88 -15.92
C LYS A 421 11.19 -12.34 -15.54
N VAL A 422 9.94 -12.72 -15.36
CA VAL A 422 9.57 -14.12 -15.16
C VAL A 422 9.94 -14.93 -16.40
N VAL A 423 10.58 -16.08 -16.16
CA VAL A 423 11.01 -17.03 -17.22
C VAL A 423 10.46 -18.44 -17.00
N ALA A 424 10.04 -18.78 -15.78
CA ALA A 424 9.46 -20.10 -15.48
C ALA A 424 8.67 -20.12 -14.17
N LEU A 425 7.79 -21.12 -14.06
CA LEU A 425 7.14 -21.57 -12.82
C LEU A 425 7.62 -22.99 -12.50
N GLU A 426 8.11 -23.21 -11.29
CA GLU A 426 8.35 -24.56 -10.77
C GLU A 426 7.15 -25.05 -9.97
N TYR A 427 6.78 -26.31 -10.17
CA TYR A 427 5.72 -26.96 -9.43
C TYR A 427 6.04 -28.41 -9.08
N LEU A 428 5.47 -28.89 -7.99
CA LEU A 428 5.48 -30.30 -7.61
C LEU A 428 4.28 -31.00 -8.26
N ASP A 429 4.53 -31.98 -9.11
CA ASP A 429 3.50 -32.90 -9.56
C ASP A 429 3.12 -33.83 -8.38
N ARG A 430 1.94 -33.65 -7.84
CA ARG A 430 1.46 -34.32 -6.62
C ARG A 430 1.14 -35.82 -6.82
N VAL A 431 1.11 -36.29 -8.07
CA VAL A 431 0.91 -37.71 -8.39
C VAL A 431 2.27 -38.44 -8.41
N SER A 432 3.22 -37.90 -9.13
CA SER A 432 4.57 -38.49 -9.27
C SER A 432 5.57 -38.05 -8.20
N ASN A 433 5.22 -37.05 -7.41
CA ASN A 433 6.08 -36.36 -6.43
C ASN A 433 7.37 -35.79 -7.05
N ALA A 434 7.32 -35.48 -8.35
CA ALA A 434 8.46 -34.92 -9.09
C ALA A 434 8.32 -33.39 -9.21
N ARG A 435 9.44 -32.67 -9.00
CA ARG A 435 9.51 -31.24 -9.35
C ARG A 435 9.57 -31.13 -10.88
N LYS A 436 8.76 -30.23 -11.40
CA LYS A 436 8.66 -29.91 -12.83
C LYS A 436 8.78 -28.43 -13.04
N ARG A 437 9.38 -28.05 -14.17
CA ARG A 437 9.54 -26.65 -14.60
C ARG A 437 8.70 -26.40 -15.84
N LEU A 438 7.96 -25.28 -15.81
CA LEU A 438 7.15 -24.78 -16.91
C LEU A 438 7.69 -23.42 -17.33
N ASN A 439 8.28 -23.33 -18.52
CA ASN A 439 8.75 -22.06 -19.06
C ASN A 439 7.54 -21.18 -19.39
N THR A 440 7.62 -19.91 -19.01
CA THR A 440 6.53 -18.94 -19.18
C THR A 440 7.06 -17.52 -19.11
N ASP A 441 6.42 -16.59 -19.81
CA ASP A 441 6.73 -15.15 -19.76
C ASP A 441 5.91 -14.43 -18.68
N GLY A 442 4.88 -15.08 -18.11
CA GLY A 442 4.07 -14.51 -17.07
C GLY A 442 3.21 -15.50 -16.30
N VAL A 443 2.90 -15.16 -15.04
CA VAL A 443 2.08 -15.96 -14.14
C VAL A 443 0.92 -15.13 -13.64
N PHE A 444 -0.30 -15.51 -13.98
CA PHE A 444 -1.54 -14.90 -13.50
C PHE A 444 -2.08 -15.71 -12.32
N VAL A 445 -2.07 -15.15 -11.12
CA VAL A 445 -2.52 -15.81 -9.90
C VAL A 445 -4.03 -15.59 -9.72
N GLN A 446 -4.82 -16.67 -9.88
CA GLN A 446 -6.28 -16.64 -9.88
C GLN A 446 -6.87 -17.61 -8.83
N ILE A 447 -6.36 -17.54 -7.59
CA ILE A 447 -6.79 -18.39 -6.47
C ILE A 447 -7.81 -17.71 -5.55
N GLY A 448 -8.41 -16.63 -6.02
CA GLY A 448 -9.51 -15.91 -5.38
C GLY A 448 -9.09 -14.58 -4.76
N LEU A 449 -10.12 -13.89 -4.26
CA LEU A 449 -10.01 -12.62 -3.55
C LEU A 449 -10.27 -12.85 -2.05
N SER A 450 -9.68 -11.99 -1.22
CA SER A 450 -9.99 -11.86 0.21
C SER A 450 -10.55 -10.46 0.44
N PRO A 451 -11.87 -10.32 0.61
CA PRO A 451 -12.49 -9.03 0.91
C PRO A 451 -12.01 -8.48 2.25
N ASN A 452 -11.74 -7.17 2.32
CA ASN A 452 -11.31 -6.50 3.56
C ASN A 452 -12.54 -6.14 4.42
N SER A 453 -13.24 -7.15 4.92
CA SER A 453 -14.53 -7.04 5.62
C SER A 453 -14.51 -7.54 7.06
N GLU A 454 -13.36 -7.99 7.59
CA GLU A 454 -13.29 -8.66 8.90
C GLU A 454 -13.87 -7.82 10.04
N PHE A 455 -13.60 -6.53 10.06
CA PHE A 455 -14.04 -5.60 11.10
C PHE A 455 -15.56 -5.33 11.13
N VAL A 456 -16.30 -5.78 10.09
CA VAL A 456 -17.76 -5.62 9.97
C VAL A 456 -18.52 -6.95 9.88
N ARG A 457 -17.86 -8.10 9.88
CA ARG A 457 -18.50 -9.43 9.68
C ARG A 457 -19.58 -9.75 10.69
N ASP A 458 -19.42 -9.32 11.94
CA ASP A 458 -20.42 -9.56 12.98
C ASP A 458 -21.59 -8.57 12.90
N MET A 459 -21.48 -7.53 12.06
CA MET A 459 -22.46 -6.46 11.93
C MET A 459 -23.34 -6.63 10.68
N VAL A 460 -22.76 -7.02 9.55
CA VAL A 460 -23.45 -7.13 8.26
C VAL A 460 -23.34 -8.54 7.70
N GLU A 461 -24.33 -8.95 6.91
CA GLU A 461 -24.31 -10.25 6.25
C GLU A 461 -23.23 -10.32 5.19
N CYS A 462 -22.41 -11.38 5.25
CA CYS A 462 -21.33 -11.65 4.30
C CYS A 462 -21.49 -13.03 3.68
N THR A 463 -20.94 -13.22 2.48
CA THR A 463 -20.81 -14.55 1.87
C THR A 463 -19.81 -15.42 2.66
N ALA A 464 -19.79 -16.72 2.38
CA ALA A 464 -18.78 -17.64 2.94
C ALA A 464 -17.33 -17.21 2.60
N HIS A 465 -17.13 -16.41 1.56
CA HIS A 465 -15.84 -15.87 1.14
C HIS A 465 -15.52 -14.50 1.74
N GLY A 466 -16.45 -13.92 2.53
CA GLY A 466 -16.27 -12.65 3.22
C GLY A 466 -16.73 -11.42 2.43
N GLU A 467 -17.33 -11.57 1.24
CA GLU A 467 -17.89 -10.43 0.52
C GLU A 467 -19.16 -9.91 1.23
N ILE A 468 -19.26 -8.60 1.42
CA ILE A 468 -20.44 -7.97 2.02
C ILE A 468 -21.62 -8.07 1.04
N ILE A 469 -22.72 -8.64 1.50
CA ILE A 469 -23.96 -8.76 0.70
C ILE A 469 -24.65 -7.41 0.64
N VAL A 470 -24.87 -6.92 -0.57
CA VAL A 470 -25.54 -5.63 -0.82
C VAL A 470 -26.68 -5.78 -1.82
N ASP A 471 -27.68 -4.90 -1.68
CA ASP A 471 -28.73 -4.75 -2.67
C ASP A 471 -28.31 -3.84 -3.84
N ASN A 472 -29.23 -3.61 -4.80
CA ASN A 472 -29.00 -2.75 -5.95
C ASN A 472 -28.79 -1.26 -5.61
N LYS A 473 -29.02 -0.85 -4.36
CA LYS A 473 -28.75 0.49 -3.79
C LYS A 473 -27.51 0.51 -2.91
N CYS A 474 -26.68 -0.54 -2.92
CA CYS A 474 -25.50 -0.68 -2.06
C CYS A 474 -25.82 -0.70 -0.55
N ARG A 475 -27.06 -1.06 -0.16
CA ARG A 475 -27.45 -1.21 1.24
C ARG A 475 -27.05 -2.58 1.74
N THR A 476 -26.55 -2.64 2.97
CA THR A 476 -26.30 -3.89 3.70
C THR A 476 -27.54 -4.30 4.51
N THR A 477 -27.41 -5.33 5.32
CA THR A 477 -28.46 -5.73 6.28
C THR A 477 -28.62 -4.74 7.44
N GLN A 478 -27.68 -3.80 7.63
CA GLN A 478 -27.76 -2.70 8.60
C GLN A 478 -28.23 -1.41 7.92
N ALA A 479 -29.25 -0.79 8.48
CA ALA A 479 -29.95 0.34 7.84
C ALA A 479 -29.05 1.55 7.52
N ASN A 480 -28.06 1.83 8.36
CA ASN A 480 -27.14 2.97 8.23
C ASN A 480 -25.73 2.58 7.80
N VAL A 481 -25.57 1.35 7.31
CA VAL A 481 -24.28 0.84 6.80
C VAL A 481 -24.46 0.43 5.34
N PHE A 482 -23.67 1.05 4.47
CA PHE A 482 -23.62 0.81 3.03
C PHE A 482 -22.26 0.22 2.68
N ALA A 483 -22.17 -0.48 1.55
CA ALA A 483 -20.88 -0.98 1.08
C ALA A 483 -20.78 -0.87 -0.44
N ALA A 484 -19.56 -0.65 -0.96
CA ALA A 484 -19.32 -0.43 -2.38
C ALA A 484 -17.97 -0.96 -2.85
N GLY A 485 -17.88 -1.34 -4.11
CA GLY A 485 -16.66 -1.82 -4.75
C GLY A 485 -16.33 -3.26 -4.39
N ASP A 486 -15.05 -3.61 -4.49
CA ASP A 486 -14.57 -5.00 -4.49
C ASP A 486 -14.82 -5.76 -3.18
N VAL A 487 -15.09 -5.08 -2.08
CA VAL A 487 -15.44 -5.68 -0.79
C VAL A 487 -16.85 -6.34 -0.81
N THR A 488 -17.66 -6.03 -1.80
CA THR A 488 -19.08 -6.44 -1.89
C THR A 488 -19.30 -7.61 -2.84
N THR A 489 -20.52 -8.12 -2.89
CA THR A 489 -20.99 -9.13 -3.88
C THR A 489 -21.20 -8.58 -5.28
N VAL A 490 -20.89 -7.31 -5.54
CA VAL A 490 -21.01 -6.71 -6.88
C VAL A 490 -20.08 -7.45 -7.86
N PRO A 491 -20.62 -7.95 -8.99
CA PRO A 491 -19.82 -8.64 -9.99
C PRO A 491 -18.86 -7.68 -10.71
N TYR A 492 -17.80 -8.25 -11.32
CA TYR A 492 -16.80 -7.52 -12.11
C TYR A 492 -16.05 -6.46 -11.31
N LYS A 493 -15.01 -6.89 -10.60
CA LYS A 493 -14.14 -6.02 -9.79
C LYS A 493 -13.28 -5.09 -10.70
N GLN A 494 -13.87 -3.96 -11.11
CA GLN A 494 -13.27 -2.99 -12.04
C GLN A 494 -13.34 -1.57 -11.45
N ILE A 495 -12.37 -0.72 -11.81
CA ILE A 495 -12.27 0.68 -11.32
C ILE A 495 -13.57 1.45 -11.60
N VAL A 496 -14.07 1.39 -12.83
CA VAL A 496 -15.29 2.12 -13.24
C VAL A 496 -16.53 1.63 -12.50
N ILE A 497 -16.63 0.33 -12.19
CA ILE A 497 -17.72 -0.24 -11.43
C ILE A 497 -17.61 0.20 -9.97
N ALA A 498 -16.44 0.11 -9.37
CA ALA A 498 -16.18 0.57 -8.01
C ALA A 498 -16.53 2.06 -7.82
N MET A 499 -16.16 2.93 -8.78
CA MET A 499 -16.56 4.34 -8.76
C MET A 499 -18.08 4.52 -8.83
N GLY A 500 -18.77 3.78 -9.69
CA GLY A 500 -20.22 3.82 -9.84
C GLY A 500 -20.93 3.34 -8.58
N GLU A 501 -20.45 2.25 -7.96
CA GLU A 501 -20.98 1.73 -6.70
C GLU A 501 -20.75 2.70 -5.55
N GLY A 502 -19.58 3.34 -5.46
CA GLY A 502 -19.31 4.38 -4.45
C GLY A 502 -20.28 5.56 -4.54
N ALA A 503 -20.53 6.05 -5.76
CA ALA A 503 -21.51 7.11 -5.99
C ALA A 503 -22.92 6.68 -5.58
N LYS A 504 -23.32 5.44 -5.91
CA LYS A 504 -24.62 4.86 -5.56
C LYS A 504 -24.78 4.72 -4.05
N ALA A 505 -23.76 4.23 -3.35
CA ALA A 505 -23.76 4.10 -1.88
C ALA A 505 -23.92 5.47 -1.20
N ALA A 506 -23.22 6.49 -1.69
CA ALA A 506 -23.35 7.86 -1.18
C ALA A 506 -24.77 8.43 -1.34
N LEU A 507 -25.37 8.23 -2.50
CA LEU A 507 -26.76 8.67 -2.75
C LEU A 507 -27.76 7.91 -1.87
N SER A 508 -27.54 6.62 -1.63
CA SER A 508 -28.37 5.83 -0.73
C SER A 508 -28.21 6.22 0.74
N ALA A 509 -26.98 6.54 1.16
CA ALA A 509 -26.71 7.09 2.50
C ALA A 509 -27.41 8.46 2.69
N PHE A 510 -27.37 9.32 1.67
CA PHE A 510 -28.10 10.59 1.69
C PHE A 510 -29.61 10.40 1.81
N GLU A 511 -30.22 9.49 1.04
CA GLU A 511 -31.64 9.14 1.16
C GLU A 511 -31.98 8.67 2.58
N TYR A 512 -31.13 7.82 3.17
CA TYR A 512 -31.30 7.33 4.55
C TYR A 512 -31.28 8.49 5.55
N LEU A 513 -30.27 9.37 5.45
CA LEU A 513 -30.12 10.50 6.37
C LEU A 513 -31.26 11.52 6.28
N LEU A 514 -31.86 11.70 5.09
CA LEU A 514 -33.06 12.51 4.91
C LEU A 514 -34.28 11.91 5.61
N ALA A 515 -34.41 10.59 5.56
CA ALA A 515 -35.51 9.88 6.24
C ALA A 515 -35.33 9.80 7.76
N HIS A 516 -34.10 9.95 8.25
CA HIS A 516 -33.72 9.88 9.67
C HIS A 516 -32.99 11.16 10.08
N PRO A 517 -33.67 12.32 10.15
CA PRO A 517 -33.01 13.57 10.51
C PRO A 517 -32.43 13.48 11.93
N ALA A 518 -31.24 14.10 12.13
CA ALA A 518 -30.69 14.23 13.47
C ALA A 518 -31.69 14.98 14.36
N HIS A 519 -31.91 14.55 15.60
CA HIS A 519 -32.58 15.34 16.57
C HIS A 519 -31.73 16.59 16.85
N ARG A 520 -32.05 17.71 16.22
CA ARG A 520 -31.40 18.99 16.56
C ARG A 520 -31.67 19.28 18.03
N THR A 521 -30.60 19.49 18.77
CA THR A 521 -30.70 19.99 20.15
C THR A 521 -31.38 21.34 20.15
N GLU A 522 -32.08 21.71 21.23
CA GLU A 522 -32.81 22.99 21.30
C GLU A 522 -31.91 24.21 21.08
N SER A 523 -30.62 24.12 21.39
CA SER A 523 -29.60 25.15 21.12
C SER A 523 -29.35 25.40 19.64
N GLU A 524 -29.41 24.37 18.78
CA GLU A 524 -29.22 24.48 17.32
C GLU A 524 -30.47 25.01 16.60
N LYS A 525 -31.65 24.89 17.22
CA LYS A 525 -32.92 25.46 16.71
C LYS A 525 -33.02 26.99 16.93
N GLN A 526 -32.23 27.53 17.85
CA GLN A 526 -32.20 28.99 18.14
C GLN A 526 -31.14 29.73 17.32
N ALA A 527 -30.22 29.06 16.66
CA ALA A 527 -29.13 29.64 15.87
C ALA A 527 -29.40 29.65 14.34
N ALA A 528 -30.51 29.08 13.87
CA ALA A 528 -30.97 29.04 12.49
C ALA A 528 -32.21 29.94 12.31
#